data_bb2df475bec49592875cb6a6bc717428
#
_entry.id   bb2df475bec49592875cb6a6bc717428
#
_cell.length_a   1.000
_cell.length_b   1.000
_cell.length_c   1.000
_cell.angle_alpha   90.00
_cell.angle_beta   90.00
_cell.angle_gamma   90.00
#
_symmetry.space_group_name_H-M   'P 1'
#
loop_
_entity.id
_entity.type
_entity.pdbx_description
1 polymer ?
#
loop_
_entity_poly.entity_id
_entity_poly.type
_entity_poly.pdbx_seq_one_letter_code
_entity_poly.pdbx_strand_id
1 'polypeptide(L)'
;MLTALGISPVVLSLPGATAAAAETRTQSSGRGPGKGSPSALELVLLGTKAGPPIDPLRAGISTALVVDGATYVIDCGRSAATQYVRSGLTLASLSGIFITHLHADHVADYYNFFLLGGSVPNQEHDNLTRPVPVYGPGPAGGLPPKFGGGQAPTVNPDSPTPGLKALTDDCHAAYAYSTNVFLRDMGIQDIRALADVHEIELPRVGATYENTAPAMKPFVVMEDDRVKVSAILVPHGPVFPSFAFRFDTDHGSVTFSGDTTYSDNLIALAKGSDVLVHEAISVEGLDAPAVFVDHLLQSHVEVQKVGPIAQRADVDMLVLSHISEVAHNPIDARKWKKWAQRGYGGKVVVGEDLQRIKLA
;
A
#
# COMPACT_ATOMS: atom_id res chain seq x y z
N MET A 1 19.36 -25.90 -57.91
CA MET A 1 19.84 -27.06 -57.13
C MET A 1 20.21 -26.60 -55.75
N LEU A 2 19.28 -26.78 -54.78
CA LEU A 2 19.54 -26.56 -53.37
C LEU A 2 19.45 -27.90 -52.66
N THR A 3 20.52 -28.34 -52.07
CA THR A 3 20.62 -29.56 -51.30
C THR A 3 20.14 -29.28 -49.88
N ALA A 4 19.15 -30.01 -49.44
CA ALA A 4 18.63 -30.03 -48.09
C ALA A 4 19.59 -30.84 -47.20
N LEU A 5 20.07 -30.23 -46.09
CA LEU A 5 20.79 -30.90 -45.03
C LEU A 5 19.78 -31.32 -43.92
N GLY A 6 19.58 -32.65 -43.82
CA GLY A 6 18.78 -33.26 -42.77
C GLY A 6 19.52 -33.25 -41.44
N ILE A 7 18.80 -32.83 -40.39
CA ILE A 7 19.27 -32.93 -38.99
C ILE A 7 18.51 -34.11 -38.37
N SER A 8 19.27 -35.18 -38.02
CA SER A 8 18.76 -36.32 -37.27
C SER A 8 18.79 -36.02 -35.75
N PRO A 9 17.76 -36.42 -34.99
CA PRO A 9 17.79 -36.27 -33.53
C PRO A 9 18.69 -37.32 -32.86
N VAL A 10 19.61 -36.86 -32.04
CA VAL A 10 20.43 -37.69 -31.15
C VAL A 10 19.61 -38.08 -29.93
N VAL A 11 19.29 -39.37 -29.81
CA VAL A 11 18.69 -39.96 -28.59
C VAL A 11 19.83 -40.32 -27.65
N LEU A 12 19.95 -39.62 -26.52
CA LEU A 12 20.82 -40.00 -25.42
C LEU A 12 20.09 -41.00 -24.51
N SER A 13 20.54 -42.26 -24.54
CA SER A 13 20.17 -43.30 -23.58
C SER A 13 21.00 -43.18 -22.31
N LEU A 14 20.39 -43.03 -21.15
CA LEU A 14 20.99 -43.12 -19.85
C LEU A 14 20.98 -44.58 -19.33
N PRO A 15 22.03 -45.07 -18.67
CA PRO A 15 22.09 -46.43 -18.15
C PRO A 15 21.26 -46.58 -16.87
N GLY A 16 20.66 -47.76 -16.72
CA GLY A 16 19.75 -48.13 -15.65
C GLY A 16 20.35 -48.07 -14.25
N ALA A 17 19.58 -47.54 -13.32
CA ALA A 17 19.83 -47.66 -11.88
C ALA A 17 19.01 -48.82 -11.31
N THR A 18 19.68 -49.70 -10.61
CA THR A 18 19.12 -50.84 -9.87
C THR A 18 18.19 -50.43 -8.75
N ALA A 19 17.05 -51.04 -8.68
CA ALA A 19 16.08 -50.89 -7.61
C ALA A 19 16.63 -51.44 -6.28
N ALA A 20 16.77 -50.56 -5.28
CA ALA A 20 16.90 -50.96 -3.90
C ALA A 20 15.54 -50.85 -3.22
N ALA A 21 15.12 -51.92 -2.56
CA ALA A 21 13.88 -52.01 -1.82
C ALA A 21 13.87 -50.99 -0.67
N ALA A 22 12.89 -50.11 -0.67
CA ALA A 22 12.66 -49.17 0.42
C ALA A 22 11.65 -49.75 1.39
N GLU A 23 12.09 -49.91 2.64
CA GLU A 23 11.21 -50.24 3.77
C GLU A 23 10.16 -49.16 3.98
N THR A 24 8.91 -49.61 4.10
CA THR A 24 7.74 -48.76 4.41
C THR A 24 7.84 -48.29 5.85
N ARG A 25 8.37 -47.09 6.07
CA ARG A 25 8.14 -46.34 7.30
C ARG A 25 6.79 -45.67 7.22
N THR A 26 5.83 -46.12 8.01
CA THR A 26 4.58 -45.44 8.32
C THR A 26 4.89 -44.08 8.93
N GLN A 27 4.83 -43.01 8.15
CA GLN A 27 4.82 -41.66 8.67
C GLN A 27 3.45 -41.40 9.31
N SER A 28 3.47 -41.15 10.61
CA SER A 28 2.37 -40.57 11.34
C SER A 28 2.00 -39.23 10.70
N SER A 29 0.77 -39.09 10.25
CA SER A 29 0.22 -37.83 9.76
C SER A 29 0.24 -36.79 10.89
N GLY A 30 1.30 -35.99 10.94
CA GLY A 30 1.31 -34.76 11.69
C GLY A 30 0.23 -33.85 11.12
N ARG A 31 -0.83 -33.59 11.87
CA ARG A 31 -1.78 -32.52 11.56
C ARG A 31 -0.98 -31.23 11.40
N GLY A 32 -0.94 -30.70 10.19
CA GLY A 32 -0.53 -29.32 9.94
C GLY A 32 -1.35 -28.36 10.79
N PRO A 33 -0.84 -27.16 11.09
CA PRO A 33 -1.58 -26.19 11.87
C PRO A 33 -2.96 -26.00 11.24
N GLY A 34 -4.01 -26.23 12.04
CA GLY A 34 -5.39 -26.16 11.59
C GLY A 34 -5.63 -24.81 10.92
N LYS A 35 -6.19 -24.83 9.70
CA LYS A 35 -6.76 -23.64 9.08
C LYS A 35 -7.86 -23.16 10.02
N GLY A 36 -7.56 -22.15 10.86
CA GLY A 36 -8.60 -21.43 11.59
C GLY A 36 -9.63 -20.93 10.58
N SER A 37 -10.89 -20.83 10.98
CA SER A 37 -11.91 -20.20 10.14
C SER A 37 -11.40 -18.86 9.62
N PRO A 38 -11.64 -18.51 8.34
CA PRO A 38 -11.26 -17.20 7.82
C PRO A 38 -11.82 -16.13 8.75
N SER A 39 -11.01 -15.14 9.12
CA SER A 39 -11.46 -13.97 9.85
C SER A 39 -12.37 -13.17 8.94
N ALA A 40 -13.49 -12.68 9.44
CA ALA A 40 -14.43 -11.87 8.68
C ALA A 40 -13.84 -10.47 8.40
N LEU A 41 -12.99 -9.97 9.33
CA LEU A 41 -12.25 -8.72 9.15
C LEU A 41 -10.81 -8.91 9.62
N GLU A 42 -9.84 -8.63 8.74
CA GLU A 42 -8.42 -8.79 9.02
C GLU A 42 -7.58 -7.71 8.34
N LEU A 43 -6.59 -7.19 9.06
CA LEU A 43 -5.51 -6.37 8.50
C LEU A 43 -4.29 -7.24 8.19
N VAL A 44 -3.67 -7.02 7.03
CA VAL A 44 -2.38 -7.60 6.67
C VAL A 44 -1.44 -6.45 6.30
N LEU A 45 -0.43 -6.20 7.13
CA LEU A 45 0.57 -5.16 6.88
C LEU A 45 1.56 -5.70 5.84
N LEU A 46 1.36 -5.39 4.57
CA LEU A 46 2.21 -5.90 3.48
C LEU A 46 3.61 -5.29 3.54
N GLY A 47 3.71 -4.01 3.89
CA GLY A 47 4.95 -3.30 4.12
C GLY A 47 4.71 -2.13 5.05
N THR A 48 5.73 -1.77 5.82
CA THR A 48 5.59 -0.82 6.93
C THR A 48 6.61 0.31 6.90
N LYS A 49 7.49 0.37 5.89
CA LYS A 49 8.54 1.39 5.79
C LYS A 49 7.98 2.72 5.31
N ALA A 50 8.33 3.79 6.03
CA ALA A 50 8.08 5.17 5.66
C ALA A 50 9.18 5.76 4.78
N GLY A 51 8.77 6.57 3.82
CA GLY A 51 9.62 7.41 2.98
C GLY A 51 10.33 6.69 1.82
N PRO A 52 10.89 7.48 0.89
CA PRO A 52 11.46 6.97 -0.36
C PRO A 52 12.70 6.09 -0.21
N PRO A 53 13.57 6.23 0.83
CA PRO A 53 14.79 5.45 0.91
C PRO A 53 14.50 3.95 0.97
N ILE A 54 15.25 3.19 0.14
CA ILE A 54 15.16 1.73 0.13
C ILE A 54 15.70 1.17 1.44
N ASP A 55 14.87 0.42 2.14
CA ASP A 55 15.23 -0.29 3.37
C ASP A 55 15.39 -1.79 3.06
N PRO A 56 16.49 -2.44 3.45
CA PRO A 56 16.69 -3.86 3.19
C PRO A 56 15.84 -4.77 4.10
N LEU A 57 15.33 -4.24 5.21
CA LEU A 57 14.62 -5.00 6.24
C LEU A 57 13.10 -4.85 6.17
N ARG A 58 12.59 -3.79 5.52
CA ARG A 58 11.16 -3.49 5.43
C ARG A 58 10.75 -3.18 3.99
N ALA A 59 9.62 -3.71 3.58
CA ALA A 59 8.95 -3.32 2.35
C ALA A 59 8.34 -1.93 2.50
N GLY A 60 8.13 -1.23 1.39
CA GLY A 60 7.43 0.07 1.36
C GLY A 60 5.99 -0.05 1.83
N ILE A 61 5.42 1.07 2.27
CA ILE A 61 4.07 1.10 2.83
C ILE A 61 3.03 0.45 1.92
N SER A 62 2.32 -0.51 2.44
CA SER A 62 1.13 -1.09 1.85
C SER A 62 0.39 -1.90 2.91
N THR A 63 -0.92 -1.79 2.94
CA THR A 63 -1.76 -2.58 3.86
C THR A 63 -2.92 -3.18 3.09
N ALA A 64 -3.21 -4.46 3.32
CA ALA A 64 -4.42 -5.10 2.83
C ALA A 64 -5.46 -5.21 3.95
N LEU A 65 -6.68 -4.78 3.68
CA LEU A 65 -7.86 -5.02 4.48
C LEU A 65 -8.65 -6.16 3.85
N VAL A 66 -8.82 -7.25 4.57
CA VAL A 66 -9.61 -8.41 4.12
C VAL A 66 -10.97 -8.38 4.79
N VAL A 67 -12.04 -8.36 3.99
CA VAL A 67 -13.44 -8.35 4.45
C VAL A 67 -14.18 -9.46 3.73
N ASP A 68 -14.62 -10.48 4.47
CA ASP A 68 -15.32 -11.64 3.93
C ASP A 68 -14.63 -12.26 2.69
N GLY A 69 -13.30 -12.31 2.72
CA GLY A 69 -12.46 -12.87 1.65
C GLY A 69 -12.18 -11.90 0.48
N ALA A 70 -12.85 -10.76 0.38
CA ALA A 70 -12.47 -9.68 -0.53
C ALA A 70 -11.31 -8.88 0.04
N THR A 71 -10.42 -8.37 -0.80
CA THR A 71 -9.23 -7.65 -0.36
C THR A 71 -9.20 -6.23 -0.94
N TYR A 72 -9.01 -5.27 -0.06
CA TYR A 72 -8.81 -3.84 -0.40
C TYR A 72 -7.39 -3.46 0.00
N VAL A 73 -6.61 -2.92 -0.95
CA VAL A 73 -5.22 -2.53 -0.71
C VAL A 73 -5.12 -1.03 -0.54
N ILE A 74 -4.49 -0.58 0.54
CA ILE A 74 -4.24 0.83 0.83
C ILE A 74 -2.74 1.07 0.64
N ASP A 75 -2.42 1.93 -0.32
CA ASP A 75 -1.10 2.23 -0.84
C ASP A 75 -0.34 1.02 -1.40
N CYS A 76 0.55 1.28 -2.34
CA CYS A 76 1.31 0.27 -3.08
C CYS A 76 2.78 0.67 -3.14
N GLY A 77 3.41 0.75 -1.99
CA GLY A 77 4.84 1.02 -1.87
C GLY A 77 5.68 -0.14 -2.40
N ARG A 78 6.98 0.04 -2.39
CA ARG A 78 7.96 -0.91 -2.92
C ARG A 78 7.72 -2.34 -2.41
N SER A 79 7.61 -3.28 -3.33
CA SER A 79 7.36 -4.72 -3.12
C SER A 79 5.92 -5.10 -2.72
N ALA A 80 4.95 -4.18 -2.78
CA ALA A 80 3.57 -4.43 -2.34
C ALA A 80 2.94 -5.64 -3.06
N ALA A 81 3.07 -5.76 -4.38
CA ALA A 81 2.52 -6.88 -5.15
C ALA A 81 3.17 -8.22 -4.74
N THR A 82 4.50 -8.24 -4.52
CA THR A 82 5.21 -9.42 -4.03
C THR A 82 4.77 -9.81 -2.62
N GLN A 83 4.68 -8.85 -1.71
CA GLN A 83 4.24 -9.07 -0.34
C GLN A 83 2.77 -9.51 -0.27
N TYR A 84 1.92 -9.02 -1.17
CA TYR A 84 0.54 -9.44 -1.30
C TYR A 84 0.45 -10.97 -1.53
N VAL A 85 1.14 -11.48 -2.53
CA VAL A 85 1.18 -12.93 -2.82
C VAL A 85 1.87 -13.71 -1.69
N ARG A 86 2.99 -13.21 -1.15
CA ARG A 86 3.69 -13.83 0.00
C ARG A 86 2.83 -13.95 1.26
N SER A 87 1.90 -13.04 1.45
CA SER A 87 0.96 -13.11 2.58
C SER A 87 -0.09 -14.21 2.43
N GLY A 88 -0.17 -14.86 1.27
CA GLY A 88 -1.18 -15.88 0.94
C GLY A 88 -2.51 -15.29 0.45
N LEU A 89 -2.54 -13.98 0.14
CA LEU A 89 -3.66 -13.35 -0.55
C LEU A 89 -3.61 -13.69 -2.04
N THR A 90 -4.76 -13.84 -2.66
CA THR A 90 -4.88 -14.15 -4.10
C THR A 90 -5.25 -12.92 -4.89
N LEU A 91 -4.71 -12.77 -6.11
CA LEU A 91 -5.06 -11.68 -7.02
C LEU A 91 -6.55 -11.69 -7.36
N ALA A 92 -7.15 -12.87 -7.42
CA ALA A 92 -8.60 -13.04 -7.62
C ALA A 92 -9.45 -12.38 -6.51
N SER A 93 -8.91 -12.25 -5.28
CA SER A 93 -9.60 -11.60 -4.16
C SER A 93 -9.49 -10.07 -4.17
N LEU A 94 -8.59 -9.49 -4.98
CA LEU A 94 -8.39 -8.05 -5.03
C LEU A 94 -9.63 -7.32 -5.55
N SER A 95 -10.24 -6.52 -4.70
CA SER A 95 -11.52 -5.86 -4.93
C SER A 95 -11.41 -4.34 -5.06
N GLY A 96 -10.30 -3.75 -4.63
CA GLY A 96 -10.03 -2.33 -4.81
C GLY A 96 -8.64 -1.94 -4.33
N ILE A 97 -8.11 -0.85 -4.87
CA ILE A 97 -6.86 -0.21 -4.44
C ILE A 97 -7.18 1.24 -4.08
N PHE A 98 -6.64 1.71 -2.97
CA PHE A 98 -6.82 3.07 -2.47
C PHE A 98 -5.45 3.72 -2.28
N ILE A 99 -5.17 4.77 -3.03
CA ILE A 99 -3.91 5.52 -2.95
C ILE A 99 -4.15 6.79 -2.15
N THR A 100 -3.42 6.95 -1.06
CA THR A 100 -3.57 8.10 -0.17
C THR A 100 -3.03 9.39 -0.81
N HIS A 101 -1.87 9.32 -1.43
CA HIS A 101 -1.23 10.40 -2.17
C HIS A 101 -0.16 9.84 -3.13
N LEU A 102 0.41 10.70 -3.99
CA LEU A 102 1.26 10.26 -5.10
C LEU A 102 2.77 10.36 -4.84
N HIS A 103 3.22 10.29 -3.58
CA HIS A 103 4.65 10.08 -3.33
C HIS A 103 5.10 8.70 -3.83
N ALA A 104 6.35 8.63 -4.28
CA ALA A 104 6.91 7.42 -4.90
C ALA A 104 6.85 6.20 -3.97
N ASP A 105 7.02 6.36 -2.68
CA ASP A 105 6.97 5.27 -1.70
C ASP A 105 5.55 4.71 -1.47
N HIS A 106 4.50 5.41 -1.93
CA HIS A 106 3.11 4.95 -1.90
C HIS A 106 2.63 4.32 -3.21
N VAL A 107 3.33 4.58 -4.33
CA VAL A 107 2.90 4.12 -5.67
C VAL A 107 3.96 3.31 -6.42
N ALA A 108 5.14 3.08 -5.85
CA ALA A 108 6.28 2.46 -6.54
C ALA A 108 5.98 1.07 -7.11
N ASP A 109 5.08 0.32 -6.49
CA ASP A 109 4.69 -1.03 -6.92
C ASP A 109 3.22 -1.10 -7.41
N TYR A 110 2.53 0.03 -7.45
CA TYR A 110 1.11 0.12 -7.82
C TYR A 110 0.82 -0.56 -9.16
N TYR A 111 1.56 -0.17 -10.20
CA TYR A 111 1.31 -0.67 -11.54
C TYR A 111 1.65 -2.16 -11.70
N ASN A 112 2.49 -2.72 -10.85
CA ASN A 112 2.86 -4.14 -10.89
C ASN A 112 1.70 -5.06 -10.52
N PHE A 113 0.70 -4.62 -9.78
CA PHE A 113 -0.54 -5.38 -9.62
C PHE A 113 -1.20 -5.69 -10.97
N PHE A 114 -1.14 -4.77 -11.90
CA PHE A 114 -1.71 -4.92 -13.25
C PHE A 114 -0.72 -5.54 -14.23
N LEU A 115 0.49 -4.98 -14.31
CA LEU A 115 1.53 -5.40 -15.26
C LEU A 115 1.92 -6.87 -15.08
N LEU A 116 2.17 -7.27 -13.83
CA LEU A 116 2.61 -8.62 -13.50
C LEU A 116 1.45 -9.49 -13.04
N GLY A 117 0.54 -8.96 -12.25
CA GLY A 117 -0.62 -9.70 -11.74
C GLY A 117 -1.73 -9.92 -12.75
N GLY A 118 -1.83 -9.09 -13.80
CA GLY A 118 -2.85 -9.19 -14.85
C GLY A 118 -2.37 -9.89 -16.12
N SER A 119 -1.05 -10.11 -16.29
CA SER A 119 -0.51 -10.64 -17.55
C SER A 119 -0.54 -12.16 -17.61
N VAL A 120 0.36 -12.84 -16.92
CA VAL A 120 0.48 -14.30 -16.94
C VAL A 120 0.14 -14.85 -15.56
N PRO A 121 -0.71 -15.89 -15.46
CA PRO A 121 -0.98 -16.52 -14.18
C PRO A 121 0.32 -16.95 -13.48
N ASN A 122 0.39 -16.79 -12.16
CA ASN A 122 1.51 -17.29 -11.37
C ASN A 122 1.50 -18.83 -11.30
N GLN A 123 2.43 -19.42 -10.56
CA GLN A 123 2.54 -20.89 -10.43
C GLN A 123 1.28 -21.55 -9.80
N GLU A 124 0.47 -20.76 -9.09
CA GLU A 124 -0.80 -21.21 -8.48
C GLU A 124 -2.00 -20.94 -9.41
N HIS A 125 -1.74 -20.56 -10.66
CA HIS A 125 -2.75 -20.17 -11.66
C HIS A 125 -3.62 -18.97 -11.24
N ASP A 126 -3.08 -18.09 -10.37
CA ASP A 126 -3.76 -16.90 -9.89
C ASP A 126 -3.28 -15.66 -10.66
N ASN A 127 -4.24 -14.90 -11.16
CA ASN A 127 -4.03 -13.60 -11.82
C ASN A 127 -5.29 -12.73 -11.73
N LEU A 128 -5.16 -11.44 -12.04
CA LEU A 128 -6.32 -10.57 -12.23
C LEU A 128 -7.09 -10.98 -13.48
N THR A 129 -8.40 -11.20 -13.33
CA THR A 129 -9.29 -11.60 -14.44
C THR A 129 -10.41 -10.59 -14.70
N ARG A 130 -10.51 -9.55 -13.89
CA ARG A 130 -11.55 -8.52 -13.96
C ARG A 130 -10.95 -7.14 -13.65
N PRO A 131 -11.58 -6.05 -14.10
CA PRO A 131 -11.17 -4.71 -13.69
C PRO A 131 -11.16 -4.57 -12.16
N VAL A 132 -10.14 -3.91 -11.65
CA VAL A 132 -10.00 -3.56 -10.24
C VAL A 132 -10.11 -2.04 -10.14
N PRO A 133 -11.11 -1.52 -9.39
CA PRO A 133 -11.24 -0.09 -9.16
C PRO A 133 -10.06 0.44 -8.34
N VAL A 134 -9.53 1.58 -8.76
CA VAL A 134 -8.42 2.26 -8.09
C VAL A 134 -8.84 3.69 -7.76
N TYR A 135 -8.91 3.99 -6.49
CA TYR A 135 -9.29 5.32 -5.99
C TYR A 135 -8.04 6.05 -5.51
N GLY A 136 -7.89 7.31 -5.91
CA GLY A 136 -6.76 8.10 -5.45
C GLY A 136 -6.78 9.55 -5.92
N PRO A 137 -5.68 10.30 -5.72
CA PRO A 137 -5.63 11.72 -6.00
C PRO A 137 -5.76 12.06 -7.48
N GLY A 138 -6.59 13.05 -7.80
CA GLY A 138 -6.51 13.79 -9.05
C GLY A 138 -5.32 14.76 -9.08
N PRO A 139 -5.14 15.52 -10.19
CA PRO A 139 -4.06 16.50 -10.31
C PRO A 139 -4.17 17.60 -9.24
N ALA A 140 -3.02 18.01 -8.69
CA ALA A 140 -2.99 19.06 -7.67
C ALA A 140 -3.34 20.46 -8.18
N GLY A 141 -3.18 20.70 -9.48
CA GLY A 141 -3.45 22.00 -10.10
C GLY A 141 -2.30 23.02 -10.00
N GLY A 142 -1.21 22.67 -9.33
CA GLY A 142 -0.02 23.50 -9.22
C GLY A 142 0.99 22.98 -8.19
N LEU A 143 2.19 23.56 -8.21
CA LEU A 143 3.24 23.32 -7.20
C LEU A 143 3.26 24.48 -6.22
N PRO A 144 3.31 24.22 -4.90
CA PRO A 144 3.55 25.28 -3.92
C PRO A 144 4.99 25.81 -4.06
N PRO A 145 5.28 26.99 -3.48
CA PRO A 145 6.64 27.48 -3.39
C PRO A 145 7.58 26.46 -2.73
N LYS A 146 8.83 26.41 -3.23
CA LYS A 146 9.84 25.52 -2.65
C LYS A 146 9.96 25.73 -1.15
N PHE A 147 9.87 24.63 -0.37
CA PHE A 147 10.08 24.66 1.07
C PHE A 147 11.47 25.22 1.42
N GLY A 148 11.52 26.11 2.39
CA GLY A 148 12.75 26.84 2.74
C GLY A 148 13.16 27.94 1.75
N GLY A 149 12.30 28.26 0.75
CA GLY A 149 12.51 29.32 -0.22
C GLY A 149 13.46 28.97 -1.37
N GLY A 150 13.71 29.96 -2.25
CA GLY A 150 14.56 29.79 -3.45
C GLY A 150 13.81 29.13 -4.62
N GLN A 151 14.57 28.63 -5.61
CA GLN A 151 14.05 28.00 -6.82
C GLN A 151 14.56 26.55 -6.92
N ALA A 152 13.82 25.71 -7.61
CA ALA A 152 14.20 24.35 -7.98
C ALA A 152 13.74 24.05 -9.42
N PRO A 153 14.43 23.15 -10.15
CA PRO A 153 13.96 22.66 -11.43
C PRO A 153 12.61 21.95 -11.26
N THR A 154 11.78 22.06 -12.29
CA THR A 154 10.48 21.36 -12.34
C THR A 154 10.52 20.29 -13.42
N VAL A 155 10.18 19.07 -13.06
CA VAL A 155 9.98 17.96 -14.01
C VAL A 155 8.59 18.12 -14.63
N ASN A 156 8.49 17.93 -15.95
CA ASN A 156 7.26 18.05 -16.73
C ASN A 156 6.53 19.39 -16.48
N PRO A 157 7.15 20.54 -16.80
CA PRO A 157 6.67 21.87 -16.39
C PRO A 157 5.27 22.23 -16.91
N ASP A 158 4.82 21.60 -18.00
CA ASP A 158 3.47 21.80 -18.56
C ASP A 158 2.38 21.07 -17.75
N SER A 159 2.75 20.02 -16.99
CA SER A 159 1.86 19.26 -16.10
C SER A 159 2.67 18.77 -14.90
N PRO A 160 3.06 19.65 -13.97
CA PRO A 160 4.03 19.31 -12.92
C PRO A 160 3.45 18.47 -11.78
N THR A 161 2.13 18.35 -11.69
CA THR A 161 1.42 17.64 -10.63
C THR A 161 0.30 16.79 -11.19
N PRO A 162 0.63 15.79 -12.06
CA PRO A 162 -0.37 14.91 -12.65
C PRO A 162 -1.06 14.08 -11.56
N GLY A 163 -2.30 13.66 -11.86
CA GLY A 163 -3.08 12.77 -10.99
C GLY A 163 -2.80 11.29 -11.25
N LEU A 164 -3.52 10.44 -10.53
CA LEU A 164 -3.39 8.98 -10.60
C LEU A 164 -3.70 8.42 -11.98
N LYS A 165 -4.67 9.03 -12.69
CA LYS A 165 -5.00 8.60 -14.06
C LYS A 165 -3.83 8.82 -15.01
N ALA A 166 -3.21 9.98 -14.96
CA ALA A 166 -2.04 10.29 -15.79
C ALA A 166 -0.88 9.36 -15.46
N LEU A 167 -0.60 9.10 -14.17
CA LEU A 167 0.42 8.12 -13.76
C LEU A 167 0.14 6.73 -14.37
N THR A 168 -1.12 6.28 -14.38
CA THR A 168 -1.49 4.98 -14.94
C THR A 168 -1.33 4.95 -16.45
N ASP A 169 -1.76 5.99 -17.15
CA ASP A 169 -1.63 6.11 -18.61
C ASP A 169 -0.13 6.15 -19.04
N ASP A 170 0.72 6.86 -18.29
CA ASP A 170 2.16 6.90 -18.50
C ASP A 170 2.82 5.52 -18.25
N CYS A 171 2.38 4.78 -17.25
CA CYS A 171 2.81 3.40 -17.05
C CYS A 171 2.39 2.48 -18.20
N HIS A 172 1.17 2.59 -18.73
CA HIS A 172 0.74 1.86 -19.92
C HIS A 172 1.66 2.15 -21.11
N ALA A 173 2.02 3.40 -21.32
CA ALA A 173 2.92 3.80 -22.42
C ALA A 173 4.35 3.30 -22.18
N ALA A 174 4.89 3.42 -20.96
CA ALA A 174 6.23 2.99 -20.61
C ALA A 174 6.44 1.48 -20.79
N TYR A 175 5.43 0.68 -20.46
CA TYR A 175 5.50 -0.79 -20.58
C TYR A 175 4.89 -1.36 -21.87
N ALA A 176 4.60 -0.51 -22.87
CA ALA A 176 3.96 -0.92 -24.12
C ALA A 176 4.73 -2.05 -24.84
N TYR A 177 6.07 -2.03 -24.82
CA TYR A 177 6.88 -3.09 -25.43
C TYR A 177 6.55 -4.47 -24.85
N SER A 178 6.63 -4.60 -23.52
CA SER A 178 6.35 -5.86 -22.83
C SER A 178 4.90 -6.31 -23.04
N THR A 179 3.95 -5.39 -22.85
CA THR A 179 2.52 -5.67 -23.00
C THR A 179 2.19 -6.15 -24.40
N ASN A 180 2.72 -5.50 -25.45
CA ASN A 180 2.47 -5.89 -26.83
C ASN A 180 3.02 -7.28 -27.18
N VAL A 181 4.20 -7.64 -26.64
CA VAL A 181 4.76 -8.99 -26.85
C VAL A 181 3.85 -10.04 -26.23
N PHE A 182 3.44 -9.89 -24.98
CA PHE A 182 2.57 -10.86 -24.30
C PHE A 182 1.18 -10.94 -24.95
N LEU A 183 0.58 -9.82 -25.34
CA LEU A 183 -0.70 -9.81 -26.05
C LEU A 183 -0.65 -10.61 -27.35
N ARG A 184 0.44 -10.48 -28.15
CA ARG A 184 0.58 -11.13 -29.44
C ARG A 184 0.96 -12.59 -29.35
N ASP A 185 1.94 -12.90 -28.48
CA ASP A 185 2.58 -14.20 -28.46
C ASP A 185 1.92 -15.18 -27.47
N MET A 186 1.31 -14.67 -26.41
CA MET A 186 0.71 -15.48 -25.35
C MET A 186 -0.81 -15.34 -25.24
N GLY A 187 -1.40 -14.40 -25.98
CA GLY A 187 -2.86 -14.20 -25.99
C GLY A 187 -3.42 -13.81 -24.61
N ILE A 188 -2.65 -13.09 -23.81
CA ILE A 188 -3.12 -12.58 -22.50
C ILE A 188 -4.21 -11.53 -22.70
N GLN A 189 -4.94 -11.25 -21.63
CA GLN A 189 -5.87 -10.12 -21.65
C GLN A 189 -5.12 -8.77 -21.74
N ASP A 190 -5.81 -7.74 -22.22
CA ASP A 190 -5.26 -6.39 -22.23
C ASP A 190 -5.25 -5.80 -20.80
N ILE A 191 -4.07 -5.70 -20.21
CA ILE A 191 -3.90 -5.21 -18.84
C ILE A 191 -4.37 -3.77 -18.63
N ARG A 192 -4.49 -2.98 -19.71
CA ARG A 192 -5.02 -1.60 -19.64
C ARG A 192 -6.49 -1.57 -19.21
N ALA A 193 -7.24 -2.62 -19.54
CA ALA A 193 -8.63 -2.75 -19.13
C ALA A 193 -8.80 -3.23 -17.68
N LEU A 194 -7.71 -3.58 -16.98
CA LEU A 194 -7.77 -4.06 -15.60
C LEU A 194 -7.67 -2.95 -14.56
N ALA A 195 -7.03 -1.82 -14.89
CA ALA A 195 -6.92 -0.68 -14.00
C ALA A 195 -8.10 0.29 -14.23
N ASP A 196 -9.14 0.19 -13.40
CA ASP A 196 -10.31 1.07 -13.44
C ASP A 196 -10.09 2.26 -12.49
N VAL A 197 -9.49 3.35 -13.02
CA VAL A 197 -9.00 4.48 -12.22
C VAL A 197 -10.06 5.52 -11.97
N HIS A 198 -10.31 5.82 -10.70
CA HIS A 198 -11.21 6.83 -10.19
C HIS A 198 -10.43 7.90 -9.42
N GLU A 199 -10.18 9.05 -10.03
CA GLU A 199 -9.63 10.20 -9.31
C GLU A 199 -10.71 10.79 -8.39
N ILE A 200 -10.40 10.92 -7.10
CA ILE A 200 -11.36 11.34 -6.08
C ILE A 200 -11.73 12.82 -6.26
N GLU A 201 -12.99 13.08 -6.55
CA GLU A 201 -13.52 14.43 -6.64
C GLU A 201 -13.65 15.05 -5.25
N LEU A 202 -13.02 16.21 -5.04
CA LEU A 202 -13.08 16.91 -3.76
C LEU A 202 -14.39 17.68 -3.59
N PRO A 203 -15.00 17.66 -2.41
CA PRO A 203 -16.05 18.59 -2.06
C PRO A 203 -15.59 20.05 -2.19
N ARG A 204 -16.51 20.96 -2.44
CA ARG A 204 -16.21 22.40 -2.59
C ARG A 204 -15.92 23.04 -1.23
N VAL A 205 -14.76 22.77 -0.66
CA VAL A 205 -14.31 23.27 0.65
C VAL A 205 -13.17 24.29 0.55
N GLY A 206 -12.80 24.70 -0.66
CA GLY A 206 -11.68 25.63 -0.89
C GLY A 206 -10.30 24.98 -0.73
N ALA A 207 -10.22 23.65 -0.88
CA ALA A 207 -8.97 22.94 -0.90
C ALA A 207 -8.20 23.21 -2.21
N THR A 208 -6.91 23.47 -2.11
CA THR A 208 -5.98 23.71 -3.22
C THR A 208 -4.57 23.27 -2.79
N TYR A 209 -3.61 23.25 -3.71
CA TYR A 209 -2.20 22.99 -3.38
C TYR A 209 -1.58 24.05 -2.44
N GLU A 210 -2.22 25.21 -2.23
CA GLU A 210 -1.83 26.25 -1.25
C GLU A 210 -2.60 26.12 0.07
N ASN A 211 -3.76 25.44 0.08
CA ASN A 211 -4.60 25.17 1.23
C ASN A 211 -4.97 23.69 1.24
N THR A 212 -4.03 22.84 1.62
CA THR A 212 -4.08 21.40 1.34
C THR A 212 -5.13 20.63 2.13
N ALA A 213 -5.48 21.06 3.34
CA ALA A 213 -6.41 20.35 4.22
C ALA A 213 -7.28 21.31 5.04
N PRO A 214 -8.16 22.11 4.40
CA PRO A 214 -9.10 22.95 5.12
C PRO A 214 -10.03 22.10 5.99
N ALA A 215 -10.61 22.71 7.04
CA ALA A 215 -11.59 22.03 7.89
C ALA A 215 -12.77 21.54 7.04
N MET A 216 -13.07 20.26 7.11
CA MET A 216 -14.12 19.63 6.32
C MET A 216 -14.74 18.44 7.04
N LYS A 217 -15.82 17.91 6.51
CA LYS A 217 -16.43 16.65 6.96
C LYS A 217 -15.94 15.50 6.09
N PRO A 218 -15.85 14.25 6.63
CA PRO A 218 -15.67 13.07 5.82
C PRO A 218 -16.72 12.97 4.71
N PHE A 219 -16.33 12.45 3.56
CA PHE A 219 -17.22 12.23 2.42
C PHE A 219 -17.00 10.83 1.82
N VAL A 220 -18.08 10.24 1.31
CA VAL A 220 -18.03 8.87 0.74
C VAL A 220 -17.35 8.91 -0.62
N VAL A 221 -16.42 8.01 -0.84
CA VAL A 221 -15.69 7.84 -2.11
C VAL A 221 -16.05 6.54 -2.84
N MET A 222 -16.47 5.51 -2.08
CA MET A 222 -16.87 4.22 -2.63
C MET A 222 -17.77 3.50 -1.62
N GLU A 223 -18.71 2.70 -2.12
CA GLU A 223 -19.51 1.76 -1.34
C GLU A 223 -19.81 0.53 -2.19
N ASP A 224 -19.63 -0.65 -1.64
CA ASP A 224 -20.01 -1.93 -2.23
C ASP A 224 -20.82 -2.77 -1.22
N ASP A 225 -20.97 -4.08 -1.46
CA ASP A 225 -21.73 -4.99 -0.60
C ASP A 225 -21.00 -5.37 0.71
N ARG A 226 -19.76 -4.94 0.92
CA ARG A 226 -18.90 -5.28 2.08
C ARG A 226 -18.39 -4.07 2.83
N VAL A 227 -18.08 -2.99 2.11
CA VAL A 227 -17.45 -1.84 2.70
C VAL A 227 -18.07 -0.53 2.23
N LYS A 228 -18.12 0.41 3.13
CA LYS A 228 -18.33 1.83 2.80
C LYS A 228 -17.06 2.59 3.11
N VAL A 229 -16.49 3.24 2.10
CA VAL A 229 -15.23 3.98 2.23
C VAL A 229 -15.48 5.47 2.21
N SER A 230 -15.07 6.12 3.28
CA SER A 230 -15.06 7.58 3.40
C SER A 230 -13.64 8.11 3.37
N ALA A 231 -13.44 9.28 2.78
CA ALA A 231 -12.18 10.01 2.75
C ALA A 231 -12.27 11.36 3.44
N ILE A 232 -11.10 11.89 3.81
CA ILE A 232 -10.93 13.27 4.23
C ILE A 232 -9.53 13.75 3.82
N LEU A 233 -9.37 15.03 3.55
CA LEU A 233 -8.05 15.62 3.32
C LEU A 233 -7.27 15.74 4.63
N VAL A 234 -5.99 15.39 4.58
CA VAL A 234 -5.05 15.54 5.68
C VAL A 234 -3.84 16.39 5.27
N PRO A 235 -3.22 17.17 6.18
CA PRO A 235 -2.08 18.00 5.86
C PRO A 235 -0.80 17.16 5.81
N HIS A 236 -0.14 17.15 4.64
CA HIS A 236 1.13 16.46 4.42
C HIS A 236 2.15 17.40 3.75
N GLY A 237 2.60 18.41 4.49
CA GLY A 237 3.48 19.44 3.95
C GLY A 237 2.94 20.04 2.64
N PRO A 238 3.74 20.05 1.57
CA PRO A 238 3.33 20.61 0.27
C PRO A 238 2.52 19.66 -0.61
N VAL A 239 2.23 18.44 -0.13
CA VAL A 239 1.58 17.38 -0.94
C VAL A 239 0.08 17.59 -0.96
N PHE A 240 -0.49 17.58 -2.17
CA PHE A 240 -1.93 17.74 -2.37
C PHE A 240 -2.37 17.01 -3.66
N PRO A 241 -3.55 16.37 -3.67
CA PRO A 241 -4.31 15.95 -2.51
C PRO A 241 -3.62 14.85 -1.69
N SER A 242 -3.81 14.85 -0.36
CA SER A 242 -3.41 13.76 0.53
C SER A 242 -4.64 13.34 1.36
N PHE A 243 -4.95 12.04 1.36
CA PHE A 243 -6.17 11.49 1.95
C PHE A 243 -5.87 10.58 3.13
N ALA A 244 -6.73 10.66 4.15
CA ALA A 244 -7.02 9.56 5.06
C ALA A 244 -8.29 8.84 4.59
N PHE A 245 -8.36 7.52 4.81
CA PHE A 245 -9.51 6.69 4.46
C PHE A 245 -10.09 5.99 5.69
N ARG A 246 -11.42 5.86 5.75
CA ARG A 246 -12.12 5.03 6.72
C ARG A 246 -12.96 4.00 5.99
N PHE A 247 -12.82 2.75 6.38
CA PHE A 247 -13.59 1.61 5.94
C PHE A 247 -14.55 1.21 7.04
N ASP A 248 -15.84 1.33 6.81
CA ASP A 248 -16.88 0.81 7.65
C ASP A 248 -17.41 -0.49 7.04
N THR A 249 -17.50 -1.56 7.85
CA THR A 249 -17.94 -2.90 7.45
C THR A 249 -18.96 -3.43 8.47
N ASP A 250 -19.65 -4.53 8.16
CA ASP A 250 -20.53 -5.22 9.13
C ASP A 250 -19.77 -5.83 10.32
N HIS A 251 -18.42 -5.92 10.23
CA HIS A 251 -17.55 -6.56 11.22
C HIS A 251 -16.71 -5.57 12.04
N GLY A 252 -16.82 -4.28 11.75
CA GLY A 252 -16.05 -3.22 12.40
C GLY A 252 -15.53 -2.20 11.41
N SER A 253 -14.76 -1.23 11.94
CA SER A 253 -14.28 -0.08 11.18
C SER A 253 -12.78 0.12 11.32
N VAL A 254 -12.11 0.46 10.21
CA VAL A 254 -10.66 0.71 10.16
C VAL A 254 -10.40 2.04 9.48
N THR A 255 -9.63 2.91 10.15
CA THR A 255 -9.18 4.18 9.58
C THR A 255 -7.68 4.13 9.29
N PHE A 256 -7.28 4.60 8.13
CA PHE A 256 -5.89 4.75 7.68
C PHE A 256 -5.57 6.23 7.58
N SER A 257 -4.51 6.68 8.26
CA SER A 257 -4.16 8.11 8.30
C SER A 257 -3.67 8.66 6.96
N GLY A 258 -3.10 7.82 6.08
CA GLY A 258 -2.17 8.30 5.08
C GLY A 258 -0.98 9.00 5.75
N ASP A 259 -0.18 9.72 4.98
CA ASP A 259 0.85 10.58 5.55
C ASP A 259 0.25 11.91 5.97
N THR A 260 0.55 12.33 7.19
CA THR A 260 -0.06 13.52 7.77
C THR A 260 0.76 14.08 8.93
N THR A 261 0.79 15.38 9.10
CA THR A 261 1.08 15.95 10.43
C THR A 261 -0.19 15.91 11.30
N TYR A 262 -0.17 16.52 12.49
CA TYR A 262 -1.36 16.60 13.34
C TYR A 262 -2.58 17.14 12.56
N SER A 263 -3.71 16.42 12.64
CA SER A 263 -4.91 16.73 11.85
C SER A 263 -6.21 16.56 12.63
N ASP A 264 -6.96 17.64 12.81
CA ASP A 264 -8.33 17.55 13.34
C ASP A 264 -9.29 16.87 12.35
N ASN A 265 -9.02 16.96 11.04
CA ASN A 265 -9.76 16.23 10.01
C ASN A 265 -9.60 14.72 10.20
N LEU A 266 -8.36 14.23 10.41
CA LEU A 266 -8.12 12.80 10.69
C LEU A 266 -8.86 12.34 11.96
N ILE A 267 -8.78 13.14 13.04
CA ILE A 267 -9.47 12.82 14.30
C ILE A 267 -10.99 12.73 14.06
N ALA A 268 -11.57 13.61 13.25
CA ALA A 268 -12.98 13.57 12.91
C ALA A 268 -13.36 12.33 12.09
N LEU A 269 -12.52 11.91 11.13
CA LEU A 269 -12.72 10.71 10.32
C LEU A 269 -12.61 9.43 11.18
N ALA A 270 -11.59 9.36 12.03
CA ALA A 270 -11.27 8.19 12.85
C ALA A 270 -12.17 8.04 14.08
N LYS A 271 -13.07 9.00 14.35
CA LYS A 271 -13.89 9.00 15.57
C LYS A 271 -14.66 7.69 15.75
N GLY A 272 -14.35 6.98 16.86
CA GLY A 272 -14.99 5.72 17.22
C GLY A 272 -14.68 4.58 16.24
N SER A 273 -13.57 4.63 15.50
CA SER A 273 -13.10 3.47 14.73
C SER A 273 -12.56 2.39 15.66
N ASP A 274 -12.76 1.12 15.31
CA ASP A 274 -12.17 0.01 16.07
C ASP A 274 -10.64 0.01 15.94
N VAL A 275 -10.13 0.41 14.76
CA VAL A 275 -8.68 0.51 14.51
C VAL A 275 -8.33 1.81 13.80
N LEU A 276 -7.27 2.47 14.29
CA LEU A 276 -6.56 3.51 13.57
C LEU A 276 -5.18 2.98 13.18
N VAL A 277 -4.94 2.83 11.87
CA VAL A 277 -3.61 2.60 11.30
C VAL A 277 -3.01 3.97 11.03
N HIS A 278 -1.94 4.32 11.76
CA HIS A 278 -1.36 5.67 11.72
C HIS A 278 0.12 5.62 11.36
N GLU A 279 0.54 6.55 10.49
CA GLU A 279 1.94 6.79 10.20
C GLU A 279 2.68 7.31 11.44
N ALA A 280 3.98 7.16 11.50
CA ALA A 280 4.80 7.80 12.52
C ALA A 280 6.27 7.89 12.11
N ILE A 281 6.91 8.98 12.47
CA ILE A 281 8.38 9.09 12.39
C ILE A 281 8.99 9.35 13.77
N SER A 282 10.30 9.15 13.88
CA SER A 282 11.10 9.67 14.98
C SER A 282 12.27 10.46 14.41
N VAL A 283 12.41 11.70 14.87
CA VAL A 283 13.56 12.55 14.58
C VAL A 283 14.54 12.61 15.75
N GLU A 284 14.38 11.74 16.74
CA GLU A 284 15.28 11.70 17.92
C GLU A 284 16.69 11.34 17.48
N GLY A 285 17.66 12.20 17.86
CA GLY A 285 19.06 12.02 17.50
C GLY A 285 19.41 12.36 16.05
N LEU A 286 18.50 12.93 15.28
CA LEU A 286 18.77 13.38 13.93
C LEU A 286 19.64 14.64 13.96
N ASP A 287 20.85 14.54 13.41
CA ASP A 287 21.75 15.68 13.16
C ASP A 287 21.55 16.17 11.71
N ALA A 288 20.70 17.16 11.54
CA ALA A 288 20.34 17.71 10.23
C ALA A 288 20.00 19.22 10.33
N PRO A 289 20.03 19.97 9.22
CA PRO A 289 19.60 21.36 9.21
C PRO A 289 18.16 21.52 9.73
N ALA A 290 17.90 22.55 10.54
CA ALA A 290 16.59 22.81 11.13
C ALA A 290 15.47 22.87 10.08
N VAL A 291 15.72 23.47 8.91
CA VAL A 291 14.75 23.53 7.81
C VAL A 291 14.32 22.13 7.32
N PHE A 292 15.21 21.15 7.36
CA PHE A 292 14.87 19.76 6.99
C PHE A 292 14.04 19.10 8.09
N VAL A 293 14.41 19.27 9.36
CA VAL A 293 13.62 18.77 10.49
C VAL A 293 12.23 19.39 10.49
N ASP A 294 12.11 20.69 10.26
CA ASP A 294 10.83 21.40 10.16
C ASP A 294 9.96 20.83 9.01
N HIS A 295 10.58 20.54 7.85
CA HIS A 295 9.87 19.92 6.74
C HIS A 295 9.29 18.55 7.11
N LEU A 296 10.07 17.70 7.77
CA LEU A 296 9.61 16.42 8.26
C LEU A 296 8.42 16.56 9.23
N LEU A 297 8.51 17.48 10.19
CA LEU A 297 7.48 17.69 11.21
C LEU A 297 6.22 18.40 10.69
N GLN A 298 6.32 19.11 9.56
CA GLN A 298 5.16 19.66 8.85
C GLN A 298 4.47 18.61 7.96
N SER A 299 5.14 17.50 7.71
CA SER A 299 4.66 16.44 6.83
C SER A 299 4.21 15.20 7.60
N HIS A 300 4.75 14.95 8.81
CA HIS A 300 4.55 13.73 9.58
C HIS A 300 4.35 13.98 11.08
N VAL A 301 3.84 12.96 11.78
CA VAL A 301 3.68 12.96 13.24
C VAL A 301 4.83 12.20 13.91
N GLU A 302 5.44 12.81 14.92
CA GLU A 302 6.36 12.08 15.79
C GLU A 302 5.62 11.00 16.60
N VAL A 303 6.20 9.82 16.69
CA VAL A 303 5.60 8.67 17.37
C VAL A 303 5.16 8.99 18.81
N GLN A 304 5.84 9.92 19.51
CA GLN A 304 5.48 10.37 20.86
C GLN A 304 4.17 11.16 20.91
N LYS A 305 3.66 11.62 19.76
CA LYS A 305 2.47 12.47 19.64
C LYS A 305 1.25 11.72 19.08
N VAL A 306 1.42 10.49 18.58
CA VAL A 306 0.32 9.72 17.97
C VAL A 306 -0.72 9.24 19.00
N GLY A 307 -0.29 8.87 20.20
CA GLY A 307 -1.20 8.42 21.27
C GLY A 307 -2.33 9.40 21.60
N PRO A 308 -2.05 10.68 21.85
CA PRO A 308 -3.09 11.71 22.03
C PRO A 308 -4.05 11.85 20.86
N ILE A 309 -3.61 11.63 19.60
CA ILE A 309 -4.48 11.62 18.42
C ILE A 309 -5.46 10.45 18.51
N ALA A 310 -4.96 9.24 18.75
CA ALA A 310 -5.77 8.03 18.91
C ALA A 310 -6.78 8.16 20.07
N GLN A 311 -6.35 8.76 21.21
CA GLN A 311 -7.25 9.02 22.36
C GLN A 311 -8.36 10.01 22.01
N ARG A 312 -8.04 11.09 21.30
CA ARG A 312 -9.06 12.09 20.86
C ARG A 312 -10.03 11.50 19.85
N ALA A 313 -9.55 10.63 18.99
CA ALA A 313 -10.38 9.91 18.03
C ALA A 313 -11.21 8.81 18.67
N ASP A 314 -10.94 8.44 19.96
CA ASP A 314 -11.68 7.42 20.71
C ASP A 314 -11.68 6.07 19.97
N VAL A 315 -10.49 5.65 19.51
CA VAL A 315 -10.30 4.37 18.84
C VAL A 315 -9.90 3.28 19.82
N ASP A 316 -10.23 2.01 19.56
CA ASP A 316 -9.92 0.90 20.46
C ASP A 316 -8.48 0.40 20.30
N MET A 317 -7.96 0.45 19.05
CA MET A 317 -6.61 0.00 18.73
C MET A 317 -5.88 0.99 17.84
N LEU A 318 -4.63 1.28 18.19
CA LEU A 318 -3.67 2.02 17.36
C LEU A 318 -2.64 1.06 16.77
N VAL A 319 -2.54 1.01 15.45
CA VAL A 319 -1.52 0.26 14.71
C VAL A 319 -0.59 1.27 14.04
N LEU A 320 0.71 1.21 14.35
CA LEU A 320 1.70 2.04 13.68
C LEU A 320 2.18 1.34 12.40
N SER A 321 2.03 2.00 11.26
CA SER A 321 2.54 1.59 9.96
C SER A 321 3.00 2.83 9.20
N HIS A 322 3.76 2.70 8.12
CA HIS A 322 4.52 3.83 7.57
C HIS A 322 5.43 4.45 8.65
N ILE A 323 6.43 3.67 9.10
CA ILE A 323 7.25 4.03 10.27
C ILE A 323 8.72 4.19 9.92
N SER A 324 9.39 5.20 10.49
CA SER A 324 10.82 5.47 10.28
C SER A 324 11.50 6.13 11.48
N GLU A 325 12.64 5.56 11.89
CA GLU A 325 13.68 6.29 12.62
C GLU A 325 14.52 7.06 11.60
N VAL A 326 14.34 8.38 11.54
CA VAL A 326 14.99 9.20 10.48
C VAL A 326 16.49 9.30 10.69
N ALA A 327 16.98 9.16 11.93
CA ALA A 327 18.40 9.09 12.26
C ALA A 327 19.11 7.79 11.86
N HIS A 328 18.49 6.97 10.99
CA HIS A 328 19.01 5.69 10.48
C HIS A 328 19.24 4.59 11.52
N ASN A 329 18.64 4.70 12.68
CA ASN A 329 18.65 3.63 13.68
C ASN A 329 17.55 2.61 13.38
N PRO A 330 17.73 1.31 13.70
CA PRO A 330 16.64 0.36 13.61
C PRO A 330 15.52 0.75 14.59
N ILE A 331 14.28 0.47 14.19
CA ILE A 331 13.12 0.73 15.03
C ILE A 331 13.16 -0.22 16.23
N ASP A 332 13.24 0.34 17.45
CA ASP A 332 13.00 -0.40 18.69
C ASP A 332 11.48 -0.43 18.97
N ALA A 333 10.85 -1.54 18.65
CA ALA A 333 9.41 -1.71 18.78
C ALA A 333 8.91 -1.52 20.24
N ARG A 334 9.73 -1.85 21.25
CA ARG A 334 9.37 -1.65 22.67
C ARG A 334 9.38 -0.17 23.03
N LYS A 335 10.41 0.56 22.61
CA LYS A 335 10.54 2.01 22.80
C LYS A 335 9.41 2.74 22.07
N TRP A 336 9.15 2.40 20.81
CA TRP A 336 8.09 2.97 19.99
C TRP A 336 6.70 2.73 20.58
N LYS A 337 6.42 1.48 21.01
CA LYS A 337 5.16 1.16 21.70
C LYS A 337 4.96 2.02 22.95
N LYS A 338 6.02 2.16 23.79
CA LYS A 338 5.97 3.00 25.01
C LYS A 338 5.72 4.47 24.66
N TRP A 339 6.28 4.96 23.56
CA TRP A 339 6.07 6.33 23.12
C TRP A 339 4.64 6.56 22.62
N ALA A 340 4.15 5.73 21.71
CA ALA A 340 2.81 5.81 21.18
C ALA A 340 1.71 5.55 22.23
N GLN A 341 2.03 4.84 23.32
CA GLN A 341 1.10 4.61 24.43
C GLN A 341 0.88 5.87 25.30
N ARG A 342 1.71 6.91 25.17
CA ARG A 342 1.58 8.12 25.99
C ARG A 342 0.26 8.83 25.68
N GLY A 343 -0.56 9.04 26.70
CA GLY A 343 -1.86 9.72 26.57
C GLY A 343 -2.91 8.93 25.81
N TYR A 344 -2.72 7.60 25.67
CA TYR A 344 -3.69 6.70 25.04
C TYR A 344 -3.92 5.44 25.90
N GLY A 345 -5.21 5.17 26.17
CA GLY A 345 -5.62 4.04 27.01
C GLY A 345 -5.84 2.73 26.27
N GLY A 346 -5.94 2.76 24.95
CA GLY A 346 -6.21 1.59 24.12
C GLY A 346 -4.96 0.76 23.79
N LYS A 347 -5.12 -0.26 22.97
CA LYS A 347 -4.04 -1.16 22.56
C LYS A 347 -3.16 -0.52 21.49
N VAL A 348 -1.82 -0.59 21.65
CA VAL A 348 -0.83 -0.16 20.64
C VAL A 348 -0.11 -1.36 20.06
N VAL A 349 -0.03 -1.38 18.70
CA VAL A 349 0.75 -2.33 17.90
C VAL A 349 1.76 -1.53 17.07
N VAL A 350 3.03 -1.90 17.14
CA VAL A 350 4.06 -1.43 16.20
C VAL A 350 4.12 -2.43 15.06
N GLY A 351 3.81 -1.99 13.85
CA GLY A 351 3.64 -2.87 12.70
C GLY A 351 4.94 -3.50 12.21
N GLU A 352 4.83 -4.74 11.76
CA GLU A 352 5.88 -5.49 11.08
C GLU A 352 5.36 -5.99 9.73
N ASP A 353 6.26 -6.15 8.76
CA ASP A 353 5.89 -6.65 7.43
C ASP A 353 5.27 -8.05 7.54
N LEU A 354 4.24 -8.29 6.74
CA LEU A 354 3.43 -9.52 6.71
C LEU A 354 2.70 -9.84 8.03
N GLN A 355 2.67 -8.92 8.99
CA GLN A 355 1.89 -9.09 10.20
C GLN A 355 0.40 -9.12 9.90
N ARG A 356 -0.29 -10.12 10.46
CA ARG A 356 -1.75 -10.26 10.35
C ARG A 356 -2.40 -9.90 11.69
N ILE A 357 -3.44 -9.07 11.64
CA ILE A 357 -4.19 -8.61 12.80
C ILE A 357 -5.66 -8.92 12.55
N LYS A 358 -6.17 -9.96 13.21
CA LYS A 358 -7.58 -10.34 13.16
C LYS A 358 -8.39 -9.39 14.03
N LEU A 359 -9.49 -8.88 13.48
CA LEU A 359 -10.37 -7.92 14.14
C LEU A 359 -11.74 -8.53 14.46
N ALA A 360 -12.22 -9.46 13.63
CA ALA A 360 -13.43 -10.22 13.84
C ALA A 360 -13.33 -11.65 13.27
#